data_b4e2bb9dc946bd599ad198ba7be476a2
#
_entry.id   b4e2bb9dc946bd599ad198ba7be476a2
#
_cell.length_a   1.000
_cell.length_b   1.000
_cell.length_c   1.000
_cell.angle_alpha   90.00
_cell.angle_beta   90.00
_cell.angle_gamma   90.00
#
_symmetry.space_group_name_H-M   'P 1'
#
loop_
_entity.id
_entity.type
_entity.pdbx_description
1 polymer ?
#
loop_
_entity_poly.entity_id
_entity_poly.type
_entity_poly.pdbx_seq_one_letter_code
_entity_poly.pdbx_strand_id
1 'polypeptide(L)'
;MTTEEESLSPGEEGYSVQRDFWRQAAKSDGFDLENVKRPPGMNGVVIGLIPYYCQLYNRYPYRILVDLFAKVGLHRYNLFKGTSFEVAALIKFNMLQNYMSSFYMTLLAHDPDPAASSLEKTFQVRVDEQDYGTLHITCSIARIKAEGNLLVVHYFPYIFFNKISLSLLINNECCIVSTETPFIPHFQGGARAYGIFKGELPDWPSDDAFNDGKRFYLVKESEWQSTDWISMYLELVITTTDRSITETRQKTEVLSQLEIVKVAIETANEDVEPPNERLKAKSAHVYITFKGLAEPRAPRRVFENGEHVERQAIVRRVMDHTGYLTLKGKLCGGEYIKKRSLALKSGEESQDCKKQARVG
;
A
#
# COMPACT_ATOMS: atom_id res chain seq x y z
N MET A 1 -24.14 53.02 -5.39
CA MET A 1 -23.44 51.94 -6.12
C MET A 1 -23.53 50.73 -5.22
N THR A 2 -24.55 49.91 -5.43
CA THR A 2 -24.75 48.63 -4.75
C THR A 2 -23.96 47.60 -5.57
N THR A 3 -22.89 47.05 -4.99
CA THR A 3 -22.19 45.89 -5.54
C THR A 3 -23.13 44.71 -5.42
N GLU A 4 -23.68 44.25 -6.53
CA GLU A 4 -24.35 42.96 -6.64
C GLU A 4 -23.32 41.88 -6.32
N GLU A 5 -23.47 41.22 -5.18
CA GLU A 5 -22.80 39.91 -4.92
C GLU A 5 -23.41 38.92 -5.88
N GLU A 6 -22.69 38.57 -6.95
CA GLU A 6 -23.04 37.42 -7.82
C GLU A 6 -23.07 36.15 -6.96
N SER A 7 -24.27 35.68 -6.65
CA SER A 7 -24.45 34.37 -5.98
C SER A 7 -24.08 33.26 -6.97
N LEU A 8 -23.03 32.49 -6.63
CA LEU A 8 -22.63 31.33 -7.39
C LEU A 8 -23.78 30.32 -7.46
N SER A 9 -23.90 29.62 -8.58
CA SER A 9 -24.86 28.51 -8.69
C SER A 9 -24.50 27.38 -7.70
N PRO A 10 -25.45 26.54 -7.23
CA PRO A 10 -25.17 25.48 -6.29
C PRO A 10 -24.09 24.50 -6.75
N GLY A 11 -23.88 24.36 -8.04
CA GLY A 11 -22.82 23.55 -8.63
C GLY A 11 -21.44 24.21 -8.48
N GLU A 12 -21.35 25.51 -8.76
CA GLU A 12 -20.11 26.30 -8.65
C GLU A 12 -19.65 26.44 -7.20
N GLU A 13 -20.59 26.58 -6.24
CA GLU A 13 -20.27 26.55 -4.81
C GLU A 13 -19.65 25.21 -4.41
N GLY A 14 -20.20 24.08 -4.87
CA GLY A 14 -19.67 22.74 -4.59
C GLY A 14 -18.23 22.57 -5.09
N TYR A 15 -17.93 23.00 -6.30
CA TYR A 15 -16.60 22.97 -6.88
C TYR A 15 -15.61 23.88 -6.16
N SER A 16 -16.05 25.05 -5.75
CA SER A 16 -15.22 26.00 -4.98
C SER A 16 -14.79 25.40 -3.64
N VAL A 17 -15.75 24.82 -2.89
CA VAL A 17 -15.46 24.18 -1.58
C VAL A 17 -14.52 22.99 -1.73
N GLN A 18 -14.68 22.18 -2.78
CA GLN A 18 -13.80 21.04 -3.06
C GLN A 18 -12.37 21.51 -3.38
N ARG A 19 -12.23 22.53 -4.22
CA ARG A 19 -10.93 23.11 -4.56
C ARG A 19 -10.23 23.69 -3.33
N ASP A 20 -10.95 24.36 -2.47
CA ASP A 20 -10.43 24.94 -1.23
C ASP A 20 -9.97 23.86 -0.25
N PHE A 21 -10.72 22.77 -0.14
CA PHE A 21 -10.30 21.61 0.65
C PHE A 21 -8.94 21.07 0.17
N TRP A 22 -8.79 20.80 -1.13
CA TRP A 22 -7.55 20.25 -1.66
C TRP A 22 -6.37 21.23 -1.54
N ARG A 23 -6.61 22.51 -1.71
CA ARG A 23 -5.59 23.54 -1.50
C ARG A 23 -5.12 23.59 -0.03
N GLN A 24 -6.03 23.43 0.93
CA GLN A 24 -5.67 23.37 2.34
C GLN A 24 -4.97 22.05 2.69
N ALA A 25 -5.46 20.91 2.19
CA ALA A 25 -4.83 19.60 2.38
C ALA A 25 -3.39 19.58 1.82
N ALA A 26 -3.15 20.24 0.70
CA ALA A 26 -1.82 20.35 0.09
C ALA A 26 -0.77 20.97 1.01
N LYS A 27 -1.15 21.90 1.90
CA LYS A 27 -0.21 22.57 2.81
C LYS A 27 0.54 21.62 3.75
N SER A 28 -0.03 20.45 4.02
CA SER A 28 0.56 19.41 4.85
C SER A 28 0.78 18.11 4.08
N ASP A 29 0.82 18.12 2.75
CA ASP A 29 0.85 16.93 1.90
C ASP A 29 -0.26 15.92 2.26
N GLY A 30 -1.42 16.37 2.74
CA GLY A 30 -2.55 15.54 3.13
C GLY A 30 -2.46 14.95 4.55
N PHE A 31 -1.44 15.25 5.34
CA PHE A 31 -1.24 14.64 6.66
C PHE A 31 -2.00 15.33 7.80
N ASP A 32 -2.10 16.65 7.80
CA ASP A 32 -2.72 17.41 8.89
C ASP A 32 -4.01 18.09 8.39
N LEU A 33 -5.18 17.52 8.76
CA LEU A 33 -6.51 17.94 8.30
C LEU A 33 -7.41 18.42 9.44
N GLU A 34 -6.87 18.61 10.64
CA GLU A 34 -7.64 18.92 11.85
C GLU A 34 -8.49 20.20 11.72
N ASN A 35 -7.96 21.19 11.01
CA ASN A 35 -8.61 22.49 10.82
C ASN A 35 -9.15 22.68 9.39
N VAL A 36 -9.17 21.62 8.58
CA VAL A 36 -9.65 21.69 7.20
C VAL A 36 -11.12 21.29 7.15
N LYS A 37 -11.99 22.22 6.70
CA LYS A 37 -13.40 21.93 6.49
C LYS A 37 -13.56 20.97 5.31
N ARG A 38 -14.18 19.81 5.57
CA ARG A 38 -14.49 18.86 4.51
C ARG A 38 -15.64 19.35 3.63
N PRO A 39 -15.57 19.13 2.31
CA PRO A 39 -16.69 19.41 1.43
C PRO A 39 -17.87 18.50 1.76
N PRO A 40 -19.10 18.94 1.55
CA PRO A 40 -20.27 18.10 1.68
C PRO A 40 -20.18 16.92 0.70
N GLY A 41 -20.65 15.74 1.13
CA GLY A 41 -20.75 14.60 0.25
C GLY A 41 -21.76 14.84 -0.87
N MET A 42 -21.48 14.34 -2.08
CA MET A 42 -22.41 14.42 -3.22
C MET A 42 -22.91 13.01 -3.53
N ASN A 43 -24.24 12.86 -3.62
CA ASN A 43 -24.89 11.57 -3.96
C ASN A 43 -24.43 10.37 -3.10
N GLY A 44 -24.20 10.59 -1.81
CA GLY A 44 -23.72 9.56 -0.88
C GLY A 44 -22.24 9.22 -1.01
N VAL A 45 -21.51 9.89 -1.89
CA VAL A 45 -20.04 9.73 -2.05
C VAL A 45 -19.34 10.70 -1.12
N VAL A 46 -18.41 10.20 -0.32
CA VAL A 46 -17.54 11.04 0.51
C VAL A 46 -16.46 11.65 -0.38
N ILE A 47 -16.37 12.97 -0.35
CA ILE A 47 -15.36 13.72 -1.11
C ILE A 47 -14.23 14.11 -0.16
N GLY A 48 -12.99 13.90 -0.60
CA GLY A 48 -11.79 14.28 0.16
C GLY A 48 -11.21 13.15 1.01
N LEU A 49 -10.22 13.51 1.81
CA LEU A 49 -9.57 12.61 2.74
C LEU A 49 -10.39 12.50 4.04
N ILE A 50 -10.55 11.29 4.54
CA ILE A 50 -11.26 11.01 5.79
C ILE A 50 -10.23 10.78 6.89
N PRO A 51 -10.21 11.59 7.97
CA PRO A 51 -9.30 11.40 9.09
C PRO A 51 -9.81 10.32 10.05
N TYR A 52 -8.87 9.51 10.55
CA TYR A 52 -9.05 8.50 11.58
C TYR A 52 -8.01 8.69 12.68
N TYR A 53 -8.44 8.78 13.93
CA TYR A 53 -7.59 8.96 15.10
C TYR A 53 -7.47 7.63 15.85
N CYS A 54 -6.35 6.96 15.70
CA CYS A 54 -6.16 5.58 16.16
C CYS A 54 -6.07 5.47 17.69
N GLN A 55 -5.61 6.52 18.37
CA GLN A 55 -5.50 6.56 19.83
C GLN A 55 -6.86 6.80 20.52
N LEU A 56 -7.78 7.49 19.85
CA LEU A 56 -9.11 7.83 20.42
C LEU A 56 -10.13 6.71 20.18
N TYR A 57 -9.99 5.99 19.07
CA TYR A 57 -10.95 4.98 18.65
C TYR A 57 -10.22 3.70 18.28
N ASN A 58 -10.39 2.65 19.10
CA ASN A 58 -9.84 1.32 18.81
C ASN A 58 -10.48 0.64 17.57
N ARG A 59 -11.37 1.32 16.86
CA ARG A 59 -12.09 0.81 15.69
C ARG A 59 -11.94 1.77 14.53
N TYR A 60 -11.08 1.41 13.59
CA TYR A 60 -10.96 2.05 12.28
C TYR A 60 -10.94 1.00 11.17
N PRO A 61 -11.31 1.36 9.93
CA PRO A 61 -11.38 0.41 8.84
C PRO A 61 -9.99 -0.14 8.49
N TYR A 62 -9.95 -1.39 8.02
CA TYR A 62 -8.73 -2.04 7.50
C TYR A 62 -7.55 -2.05 8.49
N ARG A 63 -7.80 -2.19 9.78
CA ARG A 63 -6.79 -2.05 10.84
C ARG A 63 -5.47 -2.77 10.53
N ILE A 64 -5.52 -4.06 10.21
CA ILE A 64 -4.32 -4.86 9.92
C ILE A 64 -3.57 -4.29 8.72
N LEU A 65 -4.29 -3.94 7.65
CA LEU A 65 -3.68 -3.40 6.44
C LEU A 65 -3.03 -2.04 6.69
N VAL A 66 -3.67 -1.18 7.48
CA VAL A 66 -3.12 0.14 7.85
C VAL A 66 -1.87 -0.01 8.71
N ASP A 67 -1.88 -0.94 9.67
CA ASP A 67 -0.71 -1.25 10.50
C ASP A 67 0.45 -1.78 9.64
N LEU A 68 0.17 -2.66 8.66
CA LEU A 68 1.16 -3.14 7.69
C LEU A 68 1.70 -2.00 6.79
N PHE A 69 0.84 -1.10 6.34
CA PHE A 69 1.27 0.05 5.54
C PHE A 69 2.15 1.03 6.34
N ALA A 70 1.90 1.19 7.64
CA ALA A 70 2.79 1.95 8.52
C ALA A 70 4.18 1.31 8.60
N LYS A 71 4.25 -0.02 8.74
CA LYS A 71 5.52 -0.79 8.69
C LYS A 71 6.22 -0.65 7.34
N VAL A 72 5.49 -0.70 6.21
CA VAL A 72 6.04 -0.45 4.87
C VAL A 72 6.70 0.92 4.78
N GLY A 73 6.10 1.94 5.38
CA GLY A 73 6.67 3.27 5.40
C GLY A 73 8.01 3.34 6.12
N LEU A 74 8.12 2.76 7.31
CA LEU A 74 9.39 2.69 8.03
C LEU A 74 10.39 1.79 7.32
N HIS A 75 9.96 0.64 6.76
CA HIS A 75 10.83 -0.21 5.95
C HIS A 75 11.44 0.58 4.76
N ARG A 76 10.62 1.38 4.05
CA ARG A 76 11.13 2.27 3.01
C ARG A 76 12.15 3.26 3.56
N TYR A 77 11.85 3.92 4.68
CA TYR A 77 12.76 4.89 5.29
C TYR A 77 14.07 4.23 5.70
N ASN A 78 14.00 3.10 6.39
CA ASN A 78 15.15 2.33 6.86
C ASN A 78 16.03 1.88 5.68
N LEU A 79 15.41 1.31 4.64
CA LEU A 79 16.12 0.84 3.45
C LEU A 79 16.79 2.00 2.67
N PHE A 80 16.18 3.18 2.68
CA PHE A 80 16.70 4.36 1.99
C PHE A 80 17.80 5.06 2.77
N LYS A 81 17.68 5.13 4.11
CA LYS A 81 18.59 5.86 5.01
C LYS A 81 19.62 4.98 5.72
N GLY A 82 19.48 3.66 5.67
CA GLY A 82 20.33 2.72 6.40
C GLY A 82 20.10 2.77 7.91
N THR A 83 18.83 2.92 8.33
CA THR A 83 18.41 2.98 9.75
C THR A 83 17.57 1.75 10.12
N SER A 84 17.19 1.63 11.40
CA SER A 84 16.45 0.46 11.94
C SER A 84 15.20 0.85 12.73
N PHE A 85 14.57 1.99 12.45
CA PHE A 85 13.36 2.42 13.17
C PHE A 85 12.24 1.37 13.12
N GLU A 86 11.59 1.18 14.27
CA GLU A 86 10.43 0.32 14.46
C GLU A 86 9.19 1.14 14.83
N VAL A 87 8.01 0.67 14.40
CA VAL A 87 6.73 1.33 14.71
C VAL A 87 6.42 1.14 16.19
N ALA A 88 6.36 2.23 16.95
CA ALA A 88 5.89 2.23 18.33
C ALA A 88 4.36 2.34 18.40
N ALA A 89 3.78 3.29 17.65
CA ALA A 89 2.33 3.49 17.61
C ALA A 89 1.88 4.22 16.35
N LEU A 90 0.70 3.85 15.83
CA LEU A 90 0.00 4.62 14.82
C LEU A 90 -0.87 5.68 15.53
N ILE A 91 -0.61 6.97 15.28
CA ILE A 91 -1.32 8.08 15.90
C ILE A 91 -2.64 8.33 15.18
N LYS A 92 -2.55 8.58 13.87
CA LYS A 92 -3.69 8.90 12.99
C LYS A 92 -3.37 8.54 11.55
N PHE A 93 -4.41 8.43 10.74
CA PHE A 93 -4.25 8.42 9.29
C PHE A 93 -5.41 9.14 8.61
N ASN A 94 -5.15 9.67 7.42
CA ASN A 94 -6.17 10.16 6.51
C ASN A 94 -6.23 9.19 5.33
N MET A 95 -7.43 8.83 4.90
CA MET A 95 -7.65 7.87 3.82
C MET A 95 -8.52 8.49 2.73
N LEU A 96 -8.08 8.36 1.48
CA LEU A 96 -8.93 8.60 0.33
C LEU A 96 -9.80 7.36 0.12
N GLN A 97 -11.10 7.51 0.36
CA GLN A 97 -12.03 6.38 0.29
C GLN A 97 -12.47 6.14 -1.16
N ASN A 98 -11.61 5.50 -1.92
CA ASN A 98 -11.84 5.05 -3.28
C ASN A 98 -11.66 3.54 -3.38
N TYR A 99 -11.93 2.99 -4.56
CA TYR A 99 -11.69 1.59 -4.87
C TYR A 99 -10.22 1.19 -4.67
N MET A 100 -9.29 2.06 -5.07
CA MET A 100 -7.87 2.05 -4.71
C MET A 100 -7.62 3.25 -3.80
N SER A 101 -7.16 3.01 -2.59
CA SER A 101 -7.06 4.04 -1.57
C SER A 101 -5.64 4.56 -1.40
N SER A 102 -5.53 5.81 -0.96
CA SER A 102 -4.28 6.41 -0.51
C SER A 102 -4.36 6.63 0.99
N PHE A 103 -3.30 6.25 1.69
CA PHE A 103 -3.21 6.32 3.14
C PHE A 103 -2.09 7.28 3.54
N TYR A 104 -2.43 8.30 4.29
CA TYR A 104 -1.53 9.32 4.83
C TYR A 104 -1.43 9.12 6.33
N MET A 105 -0.39 8.46 6.81
CA MET A 105 -0.25 8.00 8.19
C MET A 105 0.73 8.86 8.97
N THR A 106 0.38 9.19 10.20
CA THR A 106 1.29 9.78 11.18
C THR A 106 1.49 8.76 12.30
N LEU A 107 2.75 8.42 12.57
CA LEU A 107 3.10 7.36 13.52
C LEU A 107 4.28 7.77 14.39
N LEU A 108 4.40 7.13 15.55
CA LEU A 108 5.59 7.16 16.40
C LEU A 108 6.48 5.97 16.05
N ALA A 109 7.78 6.20 16.03
CA ALA A 109 8.78 5.17 15.85
C ALA A 109 9.97 5.40 16.76
N HIS A 110 10.60 4.33 17.20
CA HIS A 110 11.82 4.35 18.00
C HIS A 110 12.94 3.62 17.27
N ASP A 111 14.17 3.96 17.61
CA ASP A 111 15.34 3.20 17.19
C ASP A 111 15.57 2.11 18.24
N PRO A 112 15.61 0.82 17.87
CA PRO A 112 15.83 -0.28 18.81
C PRO A 112 17.27 -0.31 19.36
N ASP A 113 18.21 0.45 18.81
CA ASP A 113 19.57 0.52 19.31
C ASP A 113 19.58 1.21 20.70
N PRO A 114 19.99 0.51 21.78
CA PRO A 114 20.04 1.09 23.13
C PRO A 114 21.02 2.27 23.23
N ALA A 115 21.98 2.39 22.33
CA ALA A 115 22.90 3.53 22.24
C ALA A 115 22.29 4.74 21.54
N ALA A 116 21.22 4.55 20.78
CA ALA A 116 20.46 5.64 20.19
C ALA A 116 19.67 6.37 21.29
N SER A 117 19.43 7.66 21.09
CA SER A 117 18.55 8.45 21.96
C SER A 117 17.18 7.74 22.06
N SER A 118 16.72 7.43 23.27
CA SER A 118 15.43 6.78 23.54
C SER A 118 14.21 7.61 23.13
N LEU A 119 14.41 8.72 22.44
CA LEU A 119 13.34 9.63 21.99
C LEU A 119 12.63 9.04 20.78
N GLU A 120 11.35 8.79 20.95
CA GLU A 120 10.46 8.47 19.84
C GLU A 120 10.43 9.62 18.84
N LYS A 121 10.42 9.28 17.55
CA LYS A 121 10.29 10.24 16.47
C LYS A 121 8.94 10.08 15.79
N THR A 122 8.33 11.22 15.48
CA THR A 122 7.10 11.23 14.68
C THR A 122 7.43 11.13 13.20
N PHE A 123 6.82 10.16 12.51
CA PHE A 123 6.96 9.96 11.08
C PHE A 123 5.67 10.28 10.34
N GLN A 124 5.82 10.74 9.12
CA GLN A 124 4.76 10.86 8.12
C GLN A 124 5.03 9.89 6.98
N VAL A 125 4.05 9.03 6.69
CA VAL A 125 4.16 7.98 5.68
C VAL A 125 2.96 8.03 4.76
N ARG A 126 3.20 7.99 3.43
CA ARG A 126 2.15 7.85 2.43
C ARG A 126 2.33 6.56 1.66
N VAL A 127 1.25 5.76 1.62
CA VAL A 127 1.15 4.54 0.82
C VAL A 127 -0.07 4.64 -0.07
N ASP A 128 0.12 4.42 -1.37
CA ASP A 128 -0.93 4.45 -2.39
C ASP A 128 -1.10 3.05 -2.98
N GLU A 129 -2.33 2.53 -2.99
CA GLU A 129 -2.67 1.30 -3.68
C GLU A 129 -2.71 1.55 -5.18
N GLN A 130 -2.06 0.68 -5.95
CA GLN A 130 -2.00 0.77 -7.41
C GLN A 130 -2.96 -0.20 -8.09
N ASP A 131 -3.41 -1.22 -7.34
CA ASP A 131 -4.32 -2.24 -7.84
C ASP A 131 -5.20 -2.78 -6.70
N TYR A 132 -6.36 -3.34 -7.02
CA TYR A 132 -7.29 -3.91 -6.06
C TYR A 132 -7.25 -5.44 -6.06
N GLY A 133 -7.20 -6.03 -4.88
CA GLY A 133 -7.23 -7.50 -4.70
C GLY A 133 -5.90 -8.19 -5.02
N THR A 134 -4.84 -7.43 -5.18
CA THR A 134 -3.46 -7.92 -5.31
C THR A 134 -2.53 -7.01 -4.52
N LEU A 135 -1.36 -7.50 -4.15
CA LEU A 135 -0.33 -6.62 -3.61
C LEU A 135 0.30 -5.82 -4.75
N HIS A 136 -0.12 -4.58 -4.89
CA HIS A 136 0.54 -3.58 -5.73
C HIS A 136 0.37 -2.22 -5.07
N ILE A 137 1.39 -1.79 -4.35
CA ILE A 137 1.40 -0.54 -3.57
C ILE A 137 2.66 0.25 -3.84
N THR A 138 2.58 1.57 -3.67
CA THR A 138 3.73 2.47 -3.71
C THR A 138 3.77 3.32 -2.46
N CYS A 139 4.88 3.24 -1.72
CA CYS A 139 5.20 4.18 -0.66
C CYS A 139 6.02 5.33 -1.25
N SER A 140 5.38 6.49 -1.40
CA SER A 140 5.98 7.68 -2.01
C SER A 140 6.61 8.62 -0.98
N ILE A 141 6.06 8.68 0.23
CA ILE A 141 6.56 9.52 1.33
C ILE A 141 6.82 8.64 2.54
N ALA A 142 8.02 8.79 3.13
CA ALA A 142 8.34 8.36 4.48
C ALA A 142 9.42 9.29 5.02
N ARG A 143 9.08 10.10 6.01
CA ARG A 143 9.94 11.15 6.55
C ARG A 143 9.67 11.37 8.04
N ILE A 144 10.66 11.84 8.76
CA ILE A 144 10.46 12.38 10.11
C ILE A 144 9.64 13.67 9.97
N LYS A 145 8.58 13.80 10.77
CA LYS A 145 7.83 15.05 10.85
C LYS A 145 8.74 16.11 11.48
N ALA A 146 9.07 17.15 10.73
CA ALA A 146 9.90 18.24 11.22
C ALA A 146 9.12 19.01 12.33
N GLU A 147 9.81 19.29 13.42
CA GLU A 147 9.34 20.26 14.41
C GLU A 147 9.50 21.68 13.79
N GLY A 148 8.39 22.22 13.32
CA GLY A 148 8.34 23.53 12.67
C GLY A 148 8.49 23.47 11.15
N ASN A 149 7.65 24.27 10.47
CA ASN A 149 7.50 24.38 9.03
C ASN A 149 8.82 24.57 8.27
N LEU A 150 9.45 23.49 7.85
CA LEU A 150 10.39 23.52 6.73
C LEU A 150 9.68 22.94 5.51
N LEU A 151 9.33 23.83 4.58
CA LEU A 151 8.92 23.48 3.22
C LEU A 151 10.09 22.73 2.54
N VAL A 152 10.07 21.42 2.61
CA VAL A 152 10.93 20.61 1.75
C VAL A 152 10.23 20.52 0.40
N VAL A 153 10.66 21.35 -0.51
CA VAL A 153 10.23 21.33 -1.92
C VAL A 153 10.77 20.02 -2.52
N HIS A 154 9.93 19.00 -2.63
CA HIS A 154 10.25 17.83 -3.42
C HIS A 154 10.09 18.20 -4.91
N TYR A 155 11.20 18.31 -5.60
CA TYR A 155 11.24 18.42 -7.05
C TYR A 155 10.72 17.11 -7.65
N PHE A 156 9.49 17.13 -8.16
CA PHE A 156 8.93 16.05 -8.97
C PHE A 156 9.34 16.28 -10.43
N PRO A 157 10.13 15.40 -11.05
CA PRO A 157 10.34 15.49 -12.49
C PRO A 157 9.02 15.14 -13.19
N TYR A 158 8.60 16.02 -14.08
CA TYR A 158 7.49 15.85 -14.99
C TYR A 158 7.58 14.48 -15.70
N ILE A 159 6.65 13.59 -15.45
CA ILE A 159 6.45 12.40 -16.28
C ILE A 159 5.20 12.61 -17.11
N PHE A 160 5.39 12.59 -18.41
CA PHE A 160 4.36 12.67 -19.44
C PHE A 160 3.26 11.64 -19.18
N PHE A 161 2.06 12.12 -18.96
CA PHE A 161 0.85 11.29 -18.93
C PHE A 161 0.45 10.90 -20.35
N ASN A 162 0.58 9.63 -20.69
CA ASN A 162 -0.16 9.05 -21.79
C ASN A 162 -1.64 8.86 -21.38
N LYS A 163 -2.52 9.42 -22.22
CA LYS A 163 -3.96 9.37 -22.13
C LYS A 163 -4.47 7.94 -21.99
N ILE A 164 -4.95 7.55 -20.81
CA ILE A 164 -5.96 6.50 -20.69
C ILE A 164 -6.96 6.94 -19.62
N SER A 165 -8.10 7.35 -20.10
CA SER A 165 -9.45 7.34 -19.53
C SER A 165 -9.60 7.42 -17.99
N LEU A 166 -9.45 8.62 -17.44
CA LEU A 166 -9.99 9.02 -16.15
C LEU A 166 -11.32 9.78 -16.34
N SER A 167 -12.13 9.39 -17.32
CA SER A 167 -13.30 10.13 -17.76
C SER A 167 -14.55 9.93 -16.93
N LEU A 168 -14.49 9.29 -15.76
CA LEU A 168 -15.69 9.00 -14.96
C LEU A 168 -15.74 9.60 -13.56
N LEU A 169 -14.71 10.26 -13.05
CA LEU A 169 -14.76 10.74 -11.65
C LEU A 169 -14.22 12.14 -11.36
N ILE A 170 -13.51 12.81 -12.25
CA ILE A 170 -13.05 14.18 -12.01
C ILE A 170 -13.01 14.93 -13.35
N ASN A 171 -13.93 15.85 -13.54
CA ASN A 171 -13.82 16.83 -14.60
C ASN A 171 -12.50 17.57 -14.48
N ASN A 172 -11.76 17.65 -15.59
CA ASN A 172 -10.38 18.12 -15.75
C ASN A 172 -10.10 19.58 -15.35
N GLU A 173 -10.99 20.28 -14.70
CA GLU A 173 -10.84 21.72 -14.38
C GLU A 173 -10.25 22.01 -13.00
N CYS A 174 -9.96 21.00 -12.18
CA CYS A 174 -9.39 21.23 -10.83
C CYS A 174 -7.86 21.49 -10.82
N CYS A 175 -7.22 21.59 -11.98
CA CYS A 175 -5.76 21.73 -12.11
C CYS A 175 -5.34 23.05 -12.76
N ILE A 176 -5.96 24.17 -12.45
CA ILE A 176 -5.51 25.45 -13.01
C ILE A 176 -5.06 26.40 -11.91
N VAL A 177 -3.76 26.71 -12.00
CA VAL A 177 -3.07 27.95 -11.62
C VAL A 177 -2.74 28.13 -10.14
N SER A 178 -1.61 27.57 -9.74
CA SER A 178 -0.60 28.27 -8.96
C SER A 178 0.76 27.69 -9.33
N THR A 179 1.83 28.44 -9.17
CA THR A 179 3.24 28.04 -9.37
C THR A 179 3.68 26.95 -8.38
N GLU A 180 2.76 26.41 -7.58
CA GLU A 180 2.94 25.31 -6.66
C GLU A 180 2.57 24.00 -7.38
N THR A 181 3.39 22.96 -7.20
CA THR A 181 3.12 21.62 -7.73
C THR A 181 1.72 21.17 -7.27
N PRO A 182 0.83 20.73 -8.15
CA PRO A 182 -0.52 20.37 -7.79
C PRO A 182 -0.51 19.20 -6.80
N PHE A 183 -1.25 19.29 -5.70
CA PHE A 183 -1.44 18.19 -4.77
C PHE A 183 -2.20 17.05 -5.46
N ILE A 184 -1.60 15.86 -5.49
CA ILE A 184 -2.17 14.66 -6.09
C ILE A 184 -2.70 13.76 -4.96
N PRO A 185 -4.03 13.71 -4.73
CA PRO A 185 -4.63 12.96 -3.63
C PRO A 185 -4.40 11.43 -3.73
N HIS A 186 -4.28 10.91 -4.93
CA HIS A 186 -3.94 9.53 -5.20
C HIS A 186 -2.77 9.49 -6.18
N PHE A 187 -1.64 8.96 -5.75
CA PHE A 187 -0.46 8.83 -6.60
C PHE A 187 -0.55 7.53 -7.41
N GLN A 188 -0.74 7.68 -8.72
CA GLN A 188 -0.66 6.57 -9.66
C GLN A 188 0.75 6.52 -10.23
N GLY A 189 1.50 5.52 -9.83
CA GLY A 189 2.87 5.34 -10.27
C GLY A 189 3.67 4.53 -9.26
N GLY A 190 4.94 4.33 -9.55
CA GLY A 190 5.81 3.52 -8.71
C GLY A 190 7.28 3.77 -8.96
N ALA A 191 8.09 3.10 -8.18
CA ALA A 191 9.53 3.08 -8.35
C ALA A 191 9.91 2.59 -9.75
N ARG A 192 10.89 3.23 -10.35
CA ARG A 192 11.35 2.89 -11.69
C ARG A 192 12.08 1.55 -11.71
N ALA A 193 11.45 0.54 -12.29
CA ALA A 193 11.99 -0.81 -12.40
C ALA A 193 12.90 -0.98 -13.62
N TYR A 194 13.97 -1.76 -13.45
CA TYR A 194 14.95 -2.08 -14.50
C TYR A 194 15.20 -3.59 -14.57
N GLY A 195 15.72 -4.05 -15.71
CA GLY A 195 16.16 -5.43 -15.89
C GLY A 195 15.08 -6.45 -15.57
N ILE A 196 15.40 -7.43 -14.75
CA ILE A 196 14.51 -8.53 -14.32
C ILE A 196 13.30 -8.06 -13.51
N PHE A 197 13.32 -6.83 -13.00
CA PHE A 197 12.21 -6.27 -12.20
C PHE A 197 11.14 -5.58 -13.05
N LYS A 198 11.28 -5.51 -14.38
CA LYS A 198 10.27 -4.94 -15.28
C LYS A 198 9.14 -5.94 -15.57
N GLY A 199 7.97 -5.38 -15.91
CA GLY A 199 6.82 -6.16 -16.41
C GLY A 199 6.11 -6.97 -15.32
N GLU A 200 5.66 -8.17 -15.68
CA GLU A 200 4.93 -9.05 -14.76
C GLU A 200 5.85 -9.71 -13.73
N LEU A 201 5.25 -10.21 -12.65
CA LEU A 201 5.99 -11.01 -11.68
C LEU A 201 6.45 -12.32 -12.32
N PRO A 202 7.65 -12.82 -11.99
CA PRO A 202 8.13 -14.09 -12.51
C PRO A 202 7.22 -15.24 -12.07
N ASP A 203 7.35 -16.38 -12.76
CA ASP A 203 6.78 -17.62 -12.29
C ASP A 203 7.61 -18.17 -11.13
N TRP A 204 7.00 -19.07 -10.36
CA TRP A 204 7.71 -19.76 -9.28
C TRP A 204 8.81 -20.66 -9.88
N PRO A 205 10.08 -20.50 -9.43
CA PRO A 205 11.17 -21.31 -9.92
C PRO A 205 10.98 -22.80 -9.56
N SER A 206 11.58 -23.72 -10.33
CA SER A 206 11.67 -25.11 -9.91
C SER A 206 12.52 -25.27 -8.65
N ASP A 207 12.30 -26.32 -7.89
CA ASP A 207 13.06 -26.53 -6.64
C ASP A 207 14.58 -26.59 -6.89
N ASP A 208 14.99 -27.19 -8.00
CA ASP A 208 16.40 -27.27 -8.39
C ASP A 208 17.00 -25.90 -8.73
N ALA A 209 16.20 -24.96 -9.23
CA ALA A 209 16.68 -23.62 -9.56
C ALA A 209 17.19 -22.87 -8.33
N PHE A 210 16.62 -23.13 -7.15
CA PHE A 210 17.07 -22.51 -5.90
C PHE A 210 18.47 -22.95 -5.45
N ASN A 211 19.01 -24.03 -6.04
CA ASN A 211 20.38 -24.48 -5.78
C ASN A 211 21.44 -23.63 -6.51
N ASP A 212 21.03 -22.79 -7.45
CA ASP A 212 21.91 -21.80 -8.08
C ASP A 212 22.20 -20.64 -7.13
N GLY A 213 23.24 -20.77 -6.32
CA GLY A 213 23.66 -19.75 -5.35
C GLY A 213 24.12 -18.44 -5.96
N LYS A 214 24.41 -18.38 -7.27
CA LYS A 214 24.69 -17.12 -7.97
C LYS A 214 23.42 -16.31 -8.16
N ARG A 215 22.34 -16.95 -8.57
CA ARG A 215 21.06 -16.33 -8.83
C ARG A 215 20.26 -16.09 -7.54
N PHE A 216 20.19 -17.11 -6.67
CA PHE A 216 19.35 -17.09 -5.48
C PHE A 216 20.20 -17.10 -4.20
N TYR A 217 19.86 -16.24 -3.28
CA TYR A 217 20.31 -16.32 -1.90
C TYR A 217 19.24 -17.01 -1.07
N LEU A 218 19.53 -18.19 -0.55
CA LEU A 218 18.67 -18.87 0.42
C LEU A 218 18.90 -18.24 1.79
N VAL A 219 17.88 -17.57 2.29
CA VAL A 219 17.94 -16.87 3.58
C VAL A 219 17.92 -17.90 4.70
N LYS A 220 18.81 -17.75 5.67
CA LYS A 220 18.87 -18.63 6.85
C LYS A 220 17.71 -18.32 7.80
N GLU A 221 17.27 -19.32 8.57
CA GLU A 221 16.19 -19.16 9.52
C GLU A 221 16.46 -18.04 10.52
N SER A 222 17.66 -17.98 11.08
CA SER A 222 18.06 -16.91 12.01
C SER A 222 18.02 -15.50 11.40
N GLU A 223 18.16 -15.39 10.08
CA GLU A 223 18.12 -14.11 9.37
C GLU A 223 16.68 -13.63 9.16
N TRP A 224 15.75 -14.50 8.71
CA TRP A 224 14.35 -14.06 8.55
C TRP A 224 13.65 -13.88 9.89
N GLN A 225 14.02 -14.61 10.94
CA GLN A 225 13.50 -14.39 12.30
C GLN A 225 13.96 -13.08 12.91
N SER A 226 15.13 -12.58 12.49
CA SER A 226 15.66 -11.29 12.95
C SER A 226 15.19 -10.10 12.11
N THR A 227 14.39 -10.33 11.06
CA THR A 227 13.94 -9.30 10.13
C THR A 227 12.43 -9.30 9.95
N ASP A 228 11.75 -8.28 10.46
CA ASP A 228 10.27 -8.18 10.40
C ASP A 228 9.71 -7.97 8.98
N TRP A 229 10.53 -7.51 8.02
CA TRP A 229 10.00 -7.15 6.71
C TRP A 229 9.62 -8.36 5.86
N ILE A 230 10.20 -9.54 6.08
CA ILE A 230 9.86 -10.75 5.30
C ILE A 230 8.45 -11.25 5.68
N SER A 231 8.16 -11.34 6.98
CA SER A 231 6.81 -11.68 7.46
C SER A 231 5.79 -10.62 7.04
N MET A 232 6.14 -9.33 7.15
CA MET A 232 5.30 -8.24 6.66
C MET A 232 4.96 -8.38 5.17
N TYR A 233 5.90 -8.79 4.32
CA TYR A 233 5.63 -8.99 2.89
C TYR A 233 4.64 -10.13 2.66
N LEU A 234 4.77 -11.24 3.39
CA LEU A 234 3.83 -12.34 3.32
C LEU A 234 2.42 -11.91 3.77
N GLU A 235 2.33 -11.24 4.92
CA GLU A 235 1.07 -10.71 5.45
C GLU A 235 0.41 -9.73 4.48
N LEU A 236 1.18 -8.86 3.82
CA LEU A 236 0.69 -7.93 2.80
C LEU A 236 0.10 -8.67 1.60
N VAL A 237 0.78 -9.69 1.06
CA VAL A 237 0.23 -10.48 -0.06
C VAL A 237 -1.10 -11.11 0.33
N ILE A 238 -1.20 -11.71 1.52
CA ILE A 238 -2.41 -12.37 2.00
C ILE A 238 -3.54 -11.35 2.22
N THR A 239 -3.28 -10.26 2.94
CA THR A 239 -4.30 -9.27 3.31
C THR A 239 -4.79 -8.45 2.14
N THR A 240 -3.95 -8.14 1.16
CA THR A 240 -4.38 -7.44 -0.07
C THR A 240 -5.14 -8.36 -1.01
N THR A 241 -4.83 -9.66 -1.05
CA THR A 241 -5.55 -10.64 -1.85
C THR A 241 -6.92 -10.98 -1.25
N ASP A 242 -7.03 -11.07 0.07
CA ASP A 242 -8.28 -11.29 0.78
C ASP A 242 -8.50 -10.25 1.88
N ARG A 243 -9.11 -9.12 1.51
CA ARG A 243 -9.41 -8.03 2.44
C ARG A 243 -10.39 -8.40 3.54
N SER A 244 -11.15 -9.47 3.38
CA SER A 244 -12.04 -9.92 4.43
C SER A 244 -11.29 -10.37 5.70
N ILE A 245 -10.00 -10.70 5.57
CA ILE A 245 -9.10 -11.00 6.70
C ILE A 245 -8.92 -9.77 7.60
N THR A 246 -9.06 -8.57 7.07
CA THR A 246 -8.85 -7.32 7.83
C THR A 246 -10.05 -6.89 8.67
N GLU A 247 -11.22 -7.53 8.51
CA GLU A 247 -12.49 -7.05 9.07
C GLU A 247 -12.92 -7.74 10.37
N THR A 248 -12.40 -8.92 10.69
CA THR A 248 -12.85 -9.68 11.87
C THR A 248 -11.69 -10.15 12.75
N ARG A 249 -11.89 -10.12 14.08
CA ARG A 249 -10.90 -10.63 15.07
C ARG A 249 -10.48 -12.08 14.82
N GLN A 250 -11.40 -12.95 14.44
CA GLN A 250 -11.11 -14.36 14.14
C GLN A 250 -10.11 -14.53 13.00
N LYS A 251 -10.04 -13.57 12.09
CA LYS A 251 -9.12 -13.59 10.94
C LYS A 251 -7.74 -13.03 11.27
N THR A 252 -7.59 -12.24 12.33
CA THR A 252 -6.27 -11.85 12.86
C THR A 252 -5.51 -13.08 13.35
N GLU A 253 -6.21 -14.08 13.90
CA GLU A 253 -5.63 -15.37 14.33
C GLU A 253 -5.04 -16.14 13.14
N VAL A 254 -5.58 -15.98 11.93
CA VAL A 254 -5.06 -16.64 10.74
C VAL A 254 -3.63 -16.16 10.40
N LEU A 255 -3.35 -14.87 10.57
CA LEU A 255 -2.01 -14.33 10.30
C LEU A 255 -0.99 -14.78 11.36
N SER A 256 -1.41 -14.96 12.61
CA SER A 256 -0.52 -15.42 13.68
C SER A 256 -0.14 -16.90 13.56
N GLN A 257 -0.83 -17.67 12.72
CA GLN A 257 -0.54 -19.09 12.46
C GLN A 257 0.38 -19.29 11.25
N LEU A 258 0.77 -18.22 10.57
CA LEU A 258 1.67 -18.34 9.42
C LEU A 258 3.07 -18.73 9.87
N GLU A 259 3.60 -19.78 9.28
CA GLU A 259 4.95 -20.26 9.49
C GLU A 259 5.74 -20.16 8.18
N ILE A 260 6.83 -19.41 8.18
CA ILE A 260 7.74 -19.33 7.05
C ILE A 260 8.62 -20.58 7.06
N VAL A 261 8.62 -21.31 5.93
CA VAL A 261 9.39 -22.55 5.76
C VAL A 261 10.70 -22.30 5.02
N LYS A 262 10.66 -21.47 3.97
CA LYS A 262 11.82 -21.19 3.12
C LYS A 262 11.70 -19.79 2.53
N VAL A 263 12.82 -19.09 2.46
CA VAL A 263 12.92 -17.80 1.80
C VAL A 263 14.10 -17.80 0.84
N ALA A 264 13.87 -17.31 -0.39
CA ALA A 264 14.94 -17.08 -1.34
C ALA A 264 14.85 -15.65 -1.90
N ILE A 265 15.99 -15.02 -2.13
CA ILE A 265 16.10 -13.67 -2.67
C ILE A 265 16.87 -13.69 -3.98
N GLU A 266 16.28 -13.12 -5.03
CA GLU A 266 16.91 -12.91 -6.33
C GLU A 266 17.15 -11.41 -6.53
N THR A 267 18.39 -11.02 -6.88
CA THR A 267 18.80 -9.65 -7.18
C THR A 267 19.35 -9.56 -8.60
N ALA A 268 19.44 -8.34 -9.15
CA ALA A 268 19.99 -8.16 -10.50
C ALA A 268 21.48 -8.48 -10.58
N ASN A 269 22.22 -8.35 -9.46
CA ASN A 269 23.65 -8.64 -9.40
C ASN A 269 23.83 -10.05 -8.81
N GLU A 270 24.45 -10.91 -9.60
CA GLU A 270 24.73 -12.30 -9.19
C GLU A 270 25.89 -12.37 -8.19
N ASP A 271 26.82 -11.40 -8.24
CA ASP A 271 28.05 -11.38 -7.45
C ASP A 271 28.00 -10.41 -6.26
N VAL A 272 26.92 -10.45 -5.45
CA VAL A 272 26.84 -9.67 -4.20
C VAL A 272 27.54 -10.42 -3.08
N GLU A 273 28.67 -9.86 -2.62
CA GLU A 273 29.44 -10.41 -1.50
C GLU A 273 29.49 -9.44 -0.31
N PRO A 274 29.23 -9.87 0.91
CA PRO A 274 28.76 -11.20 1.27
C PRO A 274 27.29 -11.44 0.83
N PRO A 275 26.88 -12.70 0.57
CA PRO A 275 25.57 -13.00 0.00
C PRO A 275 24.37 -12.47 0.78
N ASN A 276 24.48 -12.32 2.09
CA ASN A 276 23.43 -11.77 2.96
C ASN A 276 23.18 -10.28 2.75
N GLU A 277 24.04 -9.53 2.07
CA GLU A 277 23.77 -8.14 1.67
C GLU A 277 22.58 -8.04 0.69
N ARG A 278 22.20 -9.15 0.02
CA ARG A 278 20.97 -9.23 -0.78
C ARG A 278 19.70 -8.96 0.03
N LEU A 279 19.71 -9.21 1.35
CA LEU A 279 18.62 -8.80 2.25
C LEU A 279 18.35 -7.29 2.22
N LYS A 280 19.40 -6.49 2.06
CA LYS A 280 19.35 -5.02 2.02
C LYS A 280 19.21 -4.45 0.61
N ALA A 281 19.15 -5.29 -0.42
CA ALA A 281 19.07 -4.85 -1.81
C ALA A 281 17.82 -3.99 -2.04
N LYS A 282 17.98 -2.84 -2.70
CA LYS A 282 16.89 -1.92 -3.03
C LYS A 282 15.88 -2.53 -3.99
N SER A 283 16.31 -3.45 -4.85
CA SER A 283 15.46 -4.19 -5.77
C SER A 283 15.72 -5.69 -5.65
N ALA A 284 14.65 -6.46 -5.41
CA ALA A 284 14.71 -7.90 -5.23
C ALA A 284 13.38 -8.56 -5.56
N HIS A 285 13.42 -9.81 -6.04
CA HIS A 285 12.32 -10.75 -5.92
C HIS A 285 12.53 -11.57 -4.65
N VAL A 286 11.51 -11.64 -3.83
CA VAL A 286 11.48 -12.42 -2.58
C VAL A 286 10.50 -13.55 -2.76
N TYR A 287 10.99 -14.77 -2.70
CA TYR A 287 10.24 -16.02 -2.83
C TYR A 287 10.03 -16.59 -1.43
N ILE A 288 8.79 -16.78 -1.01
CA ILE A 288 8.45 -17.24 0.35
C ILE A 288 7.61 -18.50 0.27
N THR A 289 8.12 -19.61 0.82
CA THR A 289 7.33 -20.80 1.09
C THR A 289 6.85 -20.76 2.53
N PHE A 290 5.57 -20.99 2.77
CA PHE A 290 4.94 -20.86 4.08
C PHE A 290 3.81 -21.85 4.30
N LYS A 291 3.42 -22.07 5.57
CA LYS A 291 2.28 -22.86 6.03
C LYS A 291 1.33 -22.02 6.88
N GLY A 292 0.22 -22.60 7.30
CA GLY A 292 -0.68 -21.97 8.29
C GLY A 292 -1.82 -21.16 7.70
N LEU A 293 -1.88 -20.93 6.37
CA LEU A 293 -3.00 -20.21 5.76
C LEU A 293 -4.23 -21.13 5.69
N ALA A 294 -5.24 -20.84 6.53
CA ALA A 294 -6.49 -21.54 6.56
C ALA A 294 -7.33 -21.32 5.28
N GLU A 295 -8.01 -22.36 4.80
CA GLU A 295 -8.95 -22.26 3.67
C GLU A 295 -10.39 -22.11 4.13
N PRO A 296 -11.18 -21.21 3.53
CA PRO A 296 -12.60 -21.16 3.79
C PRO A 296 -13.29 -22.39 3.17
N ARG A 297 -13.98 -23.21 3.97
CA ARG A 297 -14.85 -24.28 3.48
C ARG A 297 -16.29 -23.80 3.30
N ALA A 298 -16.88 -24.09 2.14
CA ALA A 298 -18.32 -24.03 1.95
C ALA A 298 -19.00 -25.21 2.69
N PRO A 299 -20.23 -25.08 3.20
CA PRO A 299 -21.16 -23.93 3.06
C PRO A 299 -21.11 -22.92 4.21
N ARG A 300 -20.33 -23.14 5.27
CA ARG A 300 -20.39 -22.32 6.51
C ARG A 300 -19.22 -21.36 6.70
N ARG A 301 -18.34 -21.19 5.71
CA ARG A 301 -17.07 -20.42 5.84
C ARG A 301 -16.27 -20.81 7.10
N VAL A 302 -16.27 -22.08 7.44
CA VAL A 302 -15.41 -22.62 8.50
C VAL A 302 -13.99 -22.68 7.91
N PHE A 303 -13.04 -22.03 8.59
CA PHE A 303 -11.64 -22.11 8.24
C PHE A 303 -11.09 -23.41 8.79
N GLU A 304 -10.46 -24.21 7.96
CA GLU A 304 -9.60 -25.30 8.42
C GLU A 304 -8.18 -24.79 8.53
N ASN A 305 -7.52 -25.19 9.61
CA ASN A 305 -6.09 -24.94 9.77
C ASN A 305 -5.35 -25.64 8.64
N GLY A 306 -4.79 -24.83 7.73
CA GLY A 306 -3.95 -25.33 6.64
C GLY A 306 -2.52 -25.64 7.10
N GLU A 307 -2.33 -26.09 8.36
CA GLU A 307 -1.02 -26.28 9.00
C GLU A 307 -0.06 -27.17 8.19
N HIS A 308 -0.60 -28.05 7.35
CA HIS A 308 0.21 -29.01 6.59
C HIS A 308 0.37 -28.66 5.11
N VAL A 309 -0.30 -27.61 4.62
CA VAL A 309 -0.28 -27.26 3.20
C VAL A 309 0.76 -26.17 2.97
N GLU A 310 1.83 -26.54 2.29
CA GLU A 310 2.81 -25.56 1.83
C GLU A 310 2.25 -24.71 0.69
N ARG A 311 2.43 -23.40 0.83
CA ARG A 311 2.02 -22.38 -0.14
C ARG A 311 3.19 -21.50 -0.47
N GLN A 312 3.04 -20.75 -1.52
CA GLN A 312 4.11 -19.96 -2.10
C GLN A 312 3.63 -18.54 -2.36
N ALA A 313 4.48 -17.57 -2.08
CA ALA A 313 4.27 -16.17 -2.40
C ALA A 313 5.52 -15.56 -3.03
N ILE A 314 5.32 -14.71 -4.03
CA ILE A 314 6.38 -13.88 -4.63
C ILE A 314 6.09 -12.43 -4.32
N VAL A 315 7.09 -11.71 -3.83
CA VAL A 315 7.04 -10.26 -3.68
C VAL A 315 8.21 -9.63 -4.42
N ARG A 316 7.92 -8.74 -5.35
CA ARG A 316 8.90 -7.86 -5.95
C ARG A 316 8.98 -6.57 -5.14
N ARG A 317 10.16 -6.27 -4.68
CA ARG A 317 10.52 -4.98 -4.08
C ARG A 317 11.35 -4.20 -5.08
N VAL A 318 10.97 -2.95 -5.35
CA VAL A 318 11.77 -2.01 -6.14
C VAL A 318 11.81 -0.69 -5.41
N MET A 319 13.02 -0.20 -5.14
CA MET A 319 13.26 1.17 -4.68
C MET A 319 14.14 1.89 -5.69
N ASP A 320 13.66 3.00 -6.19
CA ASP A 320 14.44 3.80 -7.15
C ASP A 320 15.27 4.88 -6.47
N HIS A 321 16.01 5.64 -7.27
CA HIS A 321 16.89 6.72 -6.80
C HIS A 321 16.14 7.89 -6.16
N THR A 322 14.84 8.06 -6.47
CA THR A 322 13.99 9.07 -5.82
C THR A 322 13.53 8.61 -4.44
N GLY A 323 13.79 7.36 -4.10
CA GLY A 323 13.39 6.73 -2.86
C GLY A 323 11.94 6.23 -2.87
N TYR A 324 11.23 6.17 -3.99
CA TYR A 324 9.95 5.49 -4.06
C TYR A 324 10.14 3.99 -3.85
N LEU A 325 9.33 3.39 -2.99
CA LEU A 325 9.30 1.95 -2.79
C LEU A 325 8.00 1.40 -3.37
N THR A 326 8.11 0.52 -4.36
CA THR A 326 6.99 -0.26 -4.90
C THR A 326 7.11 -1.71 -4.48
N LEU A 327 6.02 -2.25 -3.95
CA LEU A 327 5.85 -3.68 -3.69
C LEU A 327 4.77 -4.22 -4.61
N LYS A 328 5.09 -5.29 -5.36
CA LYS A 328 4.14 -6.07 -6.16
C LYS A 328 4.24 -7.53 -5.78
N GLY A 329 3.13 -8.18 -5.45
CA GLY A 329 3.16 -9.57 -4.97
C GLY A 329 1.96 -10.38 -5.39
N LYS A 330 2.13 -11.71 -5.40
CA LYS A 330 1.08 -12.70 -5.70
C LYS A 330 1.28 -13.96 -4.86
N LEU A 331 0.18 -14.64 -4.56
CA LEU A 331 0.22 -16.05 -4.12
C LEU A 331 0.43 -16.95 -5.35
N CYS A 332 1.31 -17.94 -5.23
CA CYS A 332 1.62 -18.90 -6.26
C CYS A 332 1.12 -20.28 -5.84
N GLY A 333 0.58 -21.06 -6.78
CA GLY A 333 0.12 -22.43 -6.53
C GLY A 333 -1.14 -22.48 -5.65
N GLY A 334 -2.17 -23.18 -6.12
CA GLY A 334 -3.41 -23.40 -5.41
C GLY A 334 -4.64 -23.02 -6.21
N GLU A 335 -5.70 -23.78 -6.05
CA GLU A 335 -7.02 -23.53 -6.66
C GLU A 335 -7.66 -22.20 -6.23
N TYR A 336 -7.09 -21.50 -5.27
CA TYR A 336 -7.60 -20.26 -4.69
C TYR A 336 -7.75 -19.14 -5.73
N ILE A 337 -6.80 -19.04 -6.65
CA ILE A 337 -6.82 -18.02 -7.73
C ILE A 337 -7.87 -18.34 -8.77
N LYS A 338 -8.08 -19.62 -9.11
CA LYS A 338 -9.08 -20.04 -10.11
C LYS A 338 -10.52 -19.82 -9.65
N LYS A 339 -10.85 -20.09 -8.37
CA LYS A 339 -12.21 -19.92 -7.83
C LYS A 339 -12.65 -18.44 -7.79
N ARG A 340 -11.75 -17.51 -7.53
CA ARG A 340 -12.09 -16.08 -7.45
C ARG A 340 -12.24 -15.43 -8.83
N SER A 341 -11.42 -15.79 -9.81
CA SER A 341 -11.58 -15.33 -11.18
C SER A 341 -12.87 -15.84 -11.83
N LEU A 342 -13.31 -17.06 -11.48
CA LEU A 342 -14.60 -17.61 -11.90
C LEU A 342 -15.78 -16.92 -11.21
N ALA A 343 -15.67 -16.57 -9.92
CA ALA A 343 -16.72 -15.86 -9.19
C ALA A 343 -16.90 -14.40 -9.68
N LEU A 344 -15.83 -13.74 -10.09
CA LEU A 344 -15.89 -12.41 -10.71
C LEU A 344 -16.51 -12.48 -12.11
N LYS A 345 -16.17 -13.46 -12.93
CA LYS A 345 -16.77 -13.66 -14.26
C LYS A 345 -18.26 -14.03 -14.17
N SER A 346 -18.66 -14.87 -13.21
CA SER A 346 -20.08 -15.20 -13.00
C SER A 346 -20.91 -14.04 -12.45
N GLY A 347 -20.27 -13.09 -11.76
CA GLY A 347 -20.91 -11.84 -11.31
C GLY A 347 -21.19 -10.86 -12.46
N GLU A 348 -20.31 -10.78 -13.44
CA GLU A 348 -20.49 -9.95 -14.63
C GLU A 348 -21.55 -10.51 -15.58
N GLU A 349 -21.58 -11.82 -15.83
CA GLU A 349 -22.62 -12.46 -16.66
C GLU A 349 -24.01 -12.33 -16.04
N SER A 350 -24.15 -12.32 -14.70
CA SER A 350 -25.45 -12.15 -14.05
C SER A 350 -26.00 -10.72 -14.13
N GLN A 351 -25.16 -9.71 -14.35
CA GLN A 351 -25.59 -8.33 -14.54
C GLN A 351 -26.04 -8.06 -16.01
N ASP A 352 -25.42 -8.70 -16.97
CA ASP A 352 -25.83 -8.57 -18.38
C ASP A 352 -27.16 -9.28 -18.68
N CYS A 353 -27.40 -10.46 -18.10
CA CYS A 353 -28.70 -11.12 -18.20
C CYS A 353 -29.86 -10.32 -17.60
N LYS A 354 -29.62 -9.54 -16.54
CA LYS A 354 -30.65 -8.69 -15.91
C LYS A 354 -30.96 -7.42 -16.71
N LYS A 355 -30.05 -6.97 -17.58
CA LYS A 355 -30.30 -5.84 -18.48
C LYS A 355 -31.12 -6.23 -19.69
N GLN A 356 -30.97 -7.43 -20.22
CA GLN A 356 -31.78 -7.92 -21.36
C GLN A 356 -33.24 -8.25 -20.99
N ALA A 357 -33.53 -8.61 -19.74
CA ALA A 357 -34.90 -8.92 -19.28
C ALA A 357 -35.78 -7.67 -18.98
N ARG A 358 -35.25 -6.45 -19.11
CA ARG A 358 -35.98 -5.18 -18.87
C ARG A 358 -36.36 -4.42 -20.14
N VAL A 359 -36.10 -4.95 -21.34
CA VAL A 359 -36.40 -4.33 -22.65
C VAL A 359 -37.33 -5.20 -23.47
N GLY A 360 -38.03 -6.11 -22.83
CA GLY A 360 -39.11 -6.92 -23.47
C GLY A 360 -40.47 -6.57 -22.90
#